data_5ff3a86d1c86ecda79798818f6a665d4
#
_entry.id   5ff3a86d1c86ecda79798818f6a665d4
#
_cell.length_a   1.000
_cell.length_b   1.000
_cell.length_c   1.000
_cell.angle_alpha   90.00
_cell.angle_beta   90.00
_cell.angle_gamma   90.00
#
_symmetry.space_group_name_H-M   'P 1'
#
loop_
_entity.id
_entity.type
_entity.pdbx_description
1 polymer ?
#
loop_
_entity_poly.entity_id
_entity_poly.type
_entity_poly.pdbx_seq_one_letter_code
_entity_poly.pdbx_strand_id
1 'polypeptide(L)'
;MSKIIVLIGAPGAGKGTQARLLQERLGIPQISTGDMFREMRSLDTPLAREVQEIMASGKLISDEITYRIVRERTSKSDTAGTFVLDGYPRTAVQAEQLEELAKEQGKEILAIEVDIPADELMKRLTGRRSCPECGEIYNIYSKPPKVEGFCDHHPERPLDHRADDNESSVKTRLDTYQANTAPLLEYYAKSGRLKKVSGTGDVEEIYSELSAIV
;
A
#
# COMPACT_ATOMS: atom_id res chain seq x y z
N MET A 1 9.42 -12.20 -18.53
CA MET A 1 8.07 -11.62 -18.74
C MET A 1 7.86 -10.49 -17.75
N SER A 2 7.09 -9.46 -18.12
CA SER A 2 6.75 -8.38 -17.19
C SER A 2 5.77 -8.89 -16.14
N LYS A 3 5.89 -8.39 -14.90
CA LYS A 3 5.07 -8.84 -13.76
C LYS A 3 4.25 -7.70 -13.18
N ILE A 4 3.10 -8.04 -12.63
CA ILE A 4 2.36 -7.23 -11.67
C ILE A 4 2.69 -7.79 -10.28
N ILE A 5 3.47 -7.05 -9.51
CA ILE A 5 3.81 -7.42 -8.15
C ILE A 5 2.72 -6.88 -7.21
N VAL A 6 2.04 -7.75 -6.51
CA VAL A 6 0.97 -7.40 -5.57
C VAL A 6 1.47 -7.55 -4.15
N LEU A 7 1.61 -6.46 -3.42
CA LEU A 7 1.95 -6.51 -2.00
C LEU A 7 0.68 -6.67 -1.15
N ILE A 8 0.57 -7.81 -0.48
CA ILE A 8 -0.53 -8.14 0.44
C ILE A 8 0.00 -8.13 1.87
N GLY A 9 -0.78 -7.64 2.80
CA GLY A 9 -0.43 -7.60 4.22
C GLY A 9 -1.31 -6.59 4.95
N ALA A 10 -1.40 -6.73 6.26
CA ALA A 10 -2.21 -5.86 7.10
C ALA A 10 -1.84 -4.37 6.94
N PRO A 11 -2.76 -3.44 7.20
CA PRO A 11 -2.39 -2.04 7.39
C PRO A 11 -1.27 -1.93 8.43
N GLY A 12 -0.21 -1.16 8.12
CA GLY A 12 0.96 -1.04 9.00
C GLY A 12 2.08 -2.07 8.77
N ALA A 13 1.90 -3.05 7.87
CA ALA A 13 2.90 -4.08 7.58
C ALA A 13 4.18 -3.58 6.86
N GLY A 14 4.22 -2.32 6.41
CA GLY A 14 5.41 -1.77 5.76
C GLY A 14 5.41 -1.85 4.23
N LYS A 15 4.33 -2.33 3.60
CA LYS A 15 4.21 -2.48 2.14
C LYS A 15 4.63 -1.24 1.35
N GLY A 16 4.09 -0.08 1.73
CA GLY A 16 4.41 1.18 1.04
C GLY A 16 5.87 1.58 1.13
N THR A 17 6.54 1.32 2.27
CA THR A 17 7.98 1.55 2.42
C THR A 17 8.77 0.65 1.47
N GLN A 18 8.43 -0.62 1.42
CA GLN A 18 9.12 -1.58 0.55
C GLN A 18 8.85 -1.32 -0.94
N ALA A 19 7.61 -0.98 -1.30
CA ALA A 19 7.26 -0.62 -2.67
C ALA A 19 8.04 0.63 -3.15
N ARG A 20 8.20 1.63 -2.28
CA ARG A 20 9.00 2.81 -2.58
C ARG A 20 10.48 2.46 -2.78
N LEU A 21 11.06 1.61 -1.94
CA LEU A 21 12.44 1.15 -2.10
C LEU A 21 12.64 0.37 -3.42
N LEU A 22 11.67 -0.43 -3.82
CA LEU A 22 11.70 -1.09 -5.15
C LEU A 22 11.70 -0.07 -6.28
N GLN A 23 10.90 0.99 -6.16
CA GLN A 23 10.89 2.06 -7.16
C GLN A 23 12.20 2.83 -7.19
N GLU A 24 12.73 3.24 -6.04
CA GLU A 24 13.95 4.04 -5.94
C GLU A 24 15.21 3.28 -6.40
N ARG A 25 15.30 1.99 -6.08
CA ARG A 25 16.52 1.22 -6.29
C ARG A 25 16.51 0.34 -7.54
N LEU A 26 15.34 -0.17 -7.92
CA LEU A 26 15.19 -1.06 -9.07
C LEU A 26 14.42 -0.40 -10.23
N GLY A 27 13.93 0.83 -10.07
CA GLY A 27 13.14 1.51 -11.08
C GLY A 27 11.79 0.85 -11.37
N ILE A 28 11.26 0.04 -10.44
CA ILE A 28 9.97 -0.64 -10.58
C ILE A 28 8.87 0.32 -10.07
N PRO A 29 7.99 0.86 -10.94
CA PRO A 29 7.00 1.85 -10.53
C PRO A 29 6.07 1.33 -9.44
N GLN A 30 5.86 2.13 -8.39
CA GLN A 30 4.85 1.88 -7.37
C GLN A 30 3.52 2.51 -7.78
N ILE A 31 2.44 1.74 -7.62
CA ILE A 31 1.06 2.22 -7.73
C ILE A 31 0.40 1.97 -6.38
N SER A 32 0.26 3.03 -5.59
CA SER A 32 -0.42 3.01 -4.29
C SER A 32 -1.82 3.57 -4.43
N THR A 33 -2.84 2.73 -4.32
CA THR A 33 -4.24 3.18 -4.34
C THR A 33 -4.54 4.13 -3.19
N GLY A 34 -3.93 3.90 -2.02
CA GLY A 34 -4.07 4.78 -0.87
C GLY A 34 -3.53 6.19 -1.13
N ASP A 35 -2.39 6.31 -1.83
CA ASP A 35 -1.83 7.63 -2.16
C ASP A 35 -2.65 8.32 -3.24
N MET A 36 -3.05 7.59 -4.29
CA MET A 36 -3.93 8.13 -5.33
C MET A 36 -5.23 8.71 -4.75
N PHE A 37 -5.86 8.01 -3.80
CA PHE A 37 -7.05 8.52 -3.12
C PHE A 37 -6.74 9.71 -2.20
N ARG A 38 -5.58 9.75 -1.54
CA ARG A 38 -5.16 10.92 -0.75
C ARG A 38 -4.89 12.15 -1.60
N GLU A 39 -4.31 11.98 -2.78
CA GLU A 39 -4.09 13.06 -3.75
C GLU A 39 -5.41 13.70 -4.20
N MET A 40 -6.49 12.93 -4.28
CA MET A 40 -7.82 13.48 -4.58
C MET A 40 -8.29 14.53 -3.57
N ARG A 41 -7.71 14.62 -2.38
CA ARG A 41 -8.02 15.67 -1.39
C ARG A 41 -7.81 17.08 -1.93
N SER A 42 -6.93 17.26 -2.88
CA SER A 42 -6.70 18.55 -3.55
C SER A 42 -7.81 18.94 -4.56
N LEU A 43 -8.68 17.99 -4.90
CA LEU A 43 -9.76 18.19 -5.86
C LEU A 43 -11.04 18.58 -5.11
N ASP A 44 -11.65 19.71 -5.49
CA ASP A 44 -12.94 20.13 -4.92
C ASP A 44 -14.11 19.54 -5.73
N THR A 45 -14.27 18.21 -5.67
CA THR A 45 -15.36 17.50 -6.34
C THR A 45 -16.19 16.70 -5.32
N PRO A 46 -17.48 16.43 -5.59
CA PRO A 46 -18.29 15.56 -4.74
C PRO A 46 -17.65 14.18 -4.50
N LEU A 47 -17.10 13.56 -5.55
CA LEU A 47 -16.41 12.28 -5.47
C LEU A 47 -15.18 12.35 -4.56
N ALA A 48 -14.39 13.42 -4.66
CA ALA A 48 -13.21 13.58 -3.79
C ALA A 48 -13.61 13.67 -2.31
N ARG A 49 -14.66 14.41 -1.99
CA ARG A 49 -15.19 14.53 -0.63
C ARG A 49 -15.68 13.17 -0.10
N GLU A 50 -16.48 12.45 -0.88
CA GLU A 50 -16.95 11.10 -0.54
C GLU A 50 -15.77 10.14 -0.28
N VAL A 51 -14.77 10.12 -1.16
CA VAL A 51 -13.56 9.30 -1.01
C VAL A 51 -12.84 9.62 0.30
N GLN A 52 -12.67 10.90 0.65
CA GLN A 52 -12.00 11.30 1.90
C GLN A 52 -12.78 10.86 3.14
N GLU A 53 -14.10 10.97 3.15
CA GLU A 53 -14.96 10.52 4.25
C GLU A 53 -14.87 9.01 4.45
N ILE A 54 -14.94 8.22 3.37
CA ILE A 54 -14.80 6.76 3.42
C ILE A 54 -13.42 6.39 3.98
N MET A 55 -12.35 7.01 3.47
CA MET A 55 -10.98 6.74 3.94
C MET A 55 -10.81 7.08 5.42
N ALA A 56 -11.29 8.23 5.88
CA ALA A 56 -11.20 8.66 7.27
C ALA A 56 -11.89 7.67 8.23
N SER A 57 -12.96 6.99 7.78
CA SER A 57 -13.65 5.95 8.54
C SER A 57 -12.91 4.60 8.57
N GLY A 58 -11.85 4.43 7.79
CA GLY A 58 -11.11 3.16 7.63
C GLY A 58 -11.78 2.12 6.75
N LYS A 59 -12.87 2.47 6.07
CA LYS A 59 -13.57 1.59 5.12
C LYS A 59 -12.88 1.55 3.75
N LEU A 60 -13.30 0.60 2.91
CA LEU A 60 -12.85 0.50 1.52
C LEU A 60 -13.66 1.41 0.61
N ILE A 61 -12.98 2.01 -0.36
CA ILE A 61 -13.63 2.63 -1.52
C ILE A 61 -14.24 1.50 -2.38
N SER A 62 -15.33 1.79 -3.08
CA SER A 62 -16.00 0.79 -3.92
C SER A 62 -15.06 0.15 -4.94
N ASP A 63 -15.31 -1.12 -5.25
CA ASP A 63 -14.48 -1.89 -6.20
C ASP A 63 -14.48 -1.24 -7.58
N GLU A 64 -15.62 -0.68 -8.01
CA GLU A 64 -15.77 -0.03 -9.30
C GLU A 64 -14.89 1.24 -9.41
N ILE A 65 -14.94 2.11 -8.41
CA ILE A 65 -14.13 3.34 -8.39
C ILE A 65 -12.64 2.96 -8.35
N THR A 66 -12.28 2.01 -7.49
CA THR A 66 -10.91 1.56 -7.32
C THR A 66 -10.36 0.95 -8.61
N TYR A 67 -11.12 0.06 -9.26
CA TYR A 67 -10.71 -0.57 -10.52
C TYR A 67 -10.50 0.44 -11.63
N ARG A 68 -11.42 1.40 -11.80
CA ARG A 68 -11.31 2.43 -12.81
C ARG A 68 -10.02 3.24 -12.65
N ILE A 69 -9.69 3.64 -11.43
CA ILE A 69 -8.48 4.42 -11.13
C ILE A 69 -7.22 3.57 -11.36
N VAL A 70 -7.21 2.30 -10.94
CA VAL A 70 -6.09 1.38 -11.16
C VAL A 70 -5.88 1.15 -12.66
N ARG A 71 -6.95 0.88 -13.41
CA ARG A 71 -6.88 0.64 -14.86
C ARG A 71 -6.33 1.86 -15.61
N GLU A 72 -6.80 3.05 -15.28
CA GLU A 72 -6.28 4.29 -15.85
C GLU A 72 -4.79 4.47 -15.53
N ARG A 73 -4.38 4.25 -14.28
CA ARG A 73 -2.98 4.40 -13.85
C ARG A 73 -2.06 3.39 -14.53
N THR A 74 -2.50 2.15 -14.65
CA THR A 74 -1.71 1.05 -15.25
C THR A 74 -1.68 1.08 -16.78
N SER A 75 -2.43 1.97 -17.43
CA SER A 75 -2.35 2.21 -18.87
C SER A 75 -1.25 3.19 -19.29
N LYS A 76 -0.60 3.84 -18.32
CA LYS A 76 0.47 4.81 -18.60
C LYS A 76 1.76 4.10 -19.02
N SER A 77 2.60 4.78 -19.80
CA SER A 77 3.82 4.21 -20.40
C SER A 77 4.85 3.74 -19.37
N ASP A 78 4.93 4.36 -18.20
CA ASP A 78 5.84 3.97 -17.13
C ASP A 78 5.53 2.60 -16.52
N THR A 79 4.31 2.09 -16.72
CA THR A 79 3.85 0.78 -16.27
C THR A 79 3.84 -0.28 -17.38
N ALA A 80 4.41 0.01 -18.53
CA ALA A 80 4.50 -0.96 -19.63
C ALA A 80 5.31 -2.21 -19.23
N GLY A 81 6.34 -2.06 -18.39
CA GLY A 81 7.13 -3.14 -17.79
C GLY A 81 6.48 -3.73 -16.52
N THR A 82 7.34 -4.20 -15.62
CA THR A 82 6.95 -4.64 -14.27
C THR A 82 6.60 -3.44 -13.40
N PHE A 83 5.57 -3.57 -12.55
CA PHE A 83 5.19 -2.56 -11.57
C PHE A 83 4.65 -3.20 -10.28
N VAL A 84 4.61 -2.43 -9.20
CA VAL A 84 4.11 -2.84 -7.88
C VAL A 84 2.75 -2.22 -7.63
N LEU A 85 1.78 -3.04 -7.19
CA LEU A 85 0.50 -2.61 -6.64
C LEU A 85 0.56 -2.65 -5.11
N ASP A 86 0.35 -1.51 -4.47
CA ASP A 86 0.20 -1.37 -3.02
C ASP A 86 -1.22 -0.93 -2.69
N GLY A 87 -1.91 -1.78 -1.92
CA GLY A 87 -3.29 -1.55 -1.52
C GLY A 87 -4.36 -1.93 -2.55
N TYR A 88 -4.00 -2.71 -3.56
CA TYR A 88 -4.89 -3.35 -4.52
C TYR A 88 -4.29 -4.69 -4.99
N PRO A 89 -5.08 -5.78 -5.11
CA PRO A 89 -6.49 -5.89 -4.74
C PRO A 89 -6.71 -5.98 -3.22
N ARG A 90 -7.92 -5.65 -2.75
CA ARG A 90 -8.33 -5.79 -1.35
C ARG A 90 -9.59 -6.65 -1.18
N THR A 91 -10.26 -7.00 -2.26
CA THR A 91 -11.47 -7.85 -2.27
C THR A 91 -11.33 -8.93 -3.34
N ALA A 92 -12.15 -9.99 -3.25
CA ALA A 92 -12.19 -11.04 -4.26
C ALA A 92 -12.56 -10.47 -5.64
N VAL A 93 -13.53 -9.55 -5.69
CA VAL A 93 -13.94 -8.87 -6.93
C VAL A 93 -12.76 -8.12 -7.56
N GLN A 94 -11.99 -7.39 -6.77
CA GLN A 94 -10.79 -6.70 -7.25
C GLN A 94 -9.72 -7.68 -7.73
N ALA A 95 -9.58 -8.84 -7.08
CA ALA A 95 -8.62 -9.87 -7.53
C ALA A 95 -9.01 -10.43 -8.90
N GLU A 96 -10.30 -10.71 -9.13
CA GLU A 96 -10.80 -11.15 -10.44
C GLU A 96 -10.58 -10.08 -11.52
N GLN A 97 -10.88 -8.82 -11.21
CA GLN A 97 -10.61 -7.69 -12.11
C GLN A 97 -9.11 -7.55 -12.44
N LEU A 98 -8.24 -7.83 -11.47
CA LEU A 98 -6.80 -7.82 -11.70
C LEU A 98 -6.33 -8.97 -12.61
N GLU A 99 -6.94 -10.14 -12.52
CA GLU A 99 -6.65 -11.26 -13.45
C GLU A 99 -6.96 -10.88 -14.91
N GLU A 100 -8.12 -10.23 -15.12
CA GLU A 100 -8.50 -9.75 -16.45
C GLU A 100 -7.51 -8.69 -16.96
N LEU A 101 -7.18 -7.71 -16.11
CA LEU A 101 -6.23 -6.66 -16.45
C LEU A 101 -4.84 -7.23 -16.77
N ALA A 102 -4.36 -8.18 -15.98
CA ALA A 102 -3.06 -8.83 -16.21
C ALA A 102 -3.04 -9.58 -17.55
N LYS A 103 -4.13 -10.28 -17.86
CA LYS A 103 -4.29 -10.97 -19.15
C LYS A 103 -4.34 -9.99 -20.32
N GLU A 104 -5.09 -8.89 -20.21
CA GLU A 104 -5.12 -7.83 -21.24
C GLU A 104 -3.74 -7.23 -21.49
N GLN A 105 -2.92 -7.08 -20.44
CA GLN A 105 -1.58 -6.51 -20.53
C GLN A 105 -0.47 -7.52 -20.82
N GLY A 106 -0.80 -8.81 -20.91
CA GLY A 106 0.19 -9.89 -21.13
C GLY A 106 1.21 -10.02 -20.00
N LYS A 107 0.78 -9.80 -18.74
CA LYS A 107 1.63 -9.83 -17.54
C LYS A 107 1.26 -10.98 -16.61
N GLU A 108 2.24 -11.43 -15.85
CA GLU A 108 2.04 -12.41 -14.77
C GLU A 108 1.85 -11.70 -13.43
N ILE A 109 0.96 -12.23 -12.59
CA ILE A 109 0.77 -11.74 -11.21
C ILE A 109 1.70 -12.51 -10.27
N LEU A 110 2.47 -11.77 -9.47
CA LEU A 110 3.25 -12.27 -8.35
C LEU A 110 2.74 -11.61 -7.07
N ALA A 111 2.09 -12.35 -6.20
CA ALA A 111 1.65 -11.86 -4.90
C ALA A 111 2.74 -12.10 -3.85
N ILE A 112 3.02 -11.07 -3.03
CA ILE A 112 3.99 -11.16 -1.93
C ILE A 112 3.29 -10.72 -0.66
N GLU A 113 3.16 -11.64 0.29
CA GLU A 113 2.69 -11.34 1.63
C GLU A 113 3.82 -10.69 2.44
N VAL A 114 3.55 -9.51 3.01
CA VAL A 114 4.39 -8.90 4.05
C VAL A 114 3.70 -9.17 5.38
N ASP A 115 4.19 -10.20 6.09
CA ASP A 115 3.57 -10.71 7.32
C ASP A 115 4.13 -10.05 8.57
N ILE A 116 3.23 -9.66 9.49
CA ILE A 116 3.61 -9.01 10.74
C ILE A 116 2.67 -9.43 11.87
N PRO A 117 3.17 -9.61 13.11
CA PRO A 117 2.33 -9.90 14.26
C PRO A 117 1.29 -8.81 14.51
N ALA A 118 0.06 -9.22 14.84
CA ALA A 118 -1.07 -8.33 14.97
C ALA A 118 -0.92 -7.29 16.11
N ASP A 119 -0.21 -7.66 17.17
CA ASP A 119 0.07 -6.80 18.33
C ASP A 119 0.96 -5.59 18.00
N GLU A 120 1.79 -5.68 16.96
CA GLU A 120 2.60 -4.56 16.50
C GLU A 120 1.83 -3.54 15.66
N LEU A 121 0.74 -3.95 15.00
CA LEU A 121 0.06 -3.17 13.97
C LEU A 121 -0.55 -1.87 14.50
N MET A 122 -1.21 -1.94 15.65
CA MET A 122 -1.84 -0.77 16.27
C MET A 122 -0.80 0.33 16.54
N LYS A 123 0.30 -0.04 17.18
CA LYS A 123 1.39 0.87 17.52
C LYS A 123 2.08 1.45 16.28
N ARG A 124 2.27 0.63 15.24
CA ARG A 124 2.86 1.08 13.98
C ARG A 124 1.97 2.09 13.27
N LEU A 125 0.65 1.89 13.26
CA LEU A 125 -0.28 2.79 12.58
C LEU A 125 -0.50 4.09 13.33
N THR A 126 -0.82 4.04 14.62
CA THR A 126 -1.08 5.24 15.43
C THR A 126 0.18 6.11 15.60
N GLY A 127 1.35 5.47 15.62
CA GLY A 127 2.64 6.16 15.68
C GLY A 127 3.13 6.72 14.35
N ARG A 128 2.50 6.39 13.23
CA ARG A 128 2.95 6.79 11.89
C ARG A 128 2.86 8.28 11.67
N ARG A 129 3.90 8.83 11.05
CA ARG A 129 3.94 10.19 10.52
C ARG A 129 4.48 10.14 9.10
N SER A 130 4.04 11.02 8.23
CA SER A 130 4.49 11.08 6.83
C SER A 130 4.83 12.50 6.41
N CYS A 131 5.90 12.63 5.64
CA CYS A 131 6.23 13.91 5.04
C CYS A 131 5.30 14.19 3.85
N PRO A 132 4.60 15.33 3.80
CA PRO A 132 3.73 15.66 2.67
C PRO A 132 4.51 15.97 1.38
N GLU A 133 5.81 16.28 1.49
CA GLU A 133 6.66 16.66 0.35
C GLU A 133 7.28 15.44 -0.33
N CYS A 134 8.02 14.60 0.43
CA CYS A 134 8.73 13.44 -0.13
C CYS A 134 8.09 12.08 0.17
N GLY A 135 6.99 12.04 0.91
CA GLY A 135 6.33 10.79 1.30
C GLY A 135 7.10 9.93 2.31
N GLU A 136 8.25 10.41 2.85
CA GLU A 136 9.02 9.66 3.86
C GLU A 136 8.14 9.31 5.05
N ILE A 137 8.26 8.05 5.51
CA ILE A 137 7.47 7.52 6.61
C ILE A 137 8.34 7.43 7.86
N TYR A 138 7.88 8.08 8.91
CA TYR A 138 8.42 8.02 10.27
C TYR A 138 7.45 7.30 11.20
N ASN A 139 7.96 6.90 12.34
CA ASN A 139 7.14 6.37 13.42
C ASN A 139 7.67 6.90 14.75
N ILE A 140 6.80 7.51 15.54
CA ILE A 140 7.19 8.14 16.83
C ILE A 140 7.79 7.16 17.84
N TYR A 141 7.54 5.84 17.66
CA TYR A 141 8.02 4.79 18.58
C TYR A 141 9.28 4.07 18.07
N SER A 142 9.37 3.81 16.75
CA SER A 142 10.40 2.92 16.19
C SER A 142 11.37 3.60 15.21
N LYS A 143 10.94 4.70 14.57
CA LYS A 143 11.73 5.48 13.61
C LYS A 143 11.39 6.96 13.74
N PRO A 144 11.70 7.62 14.86
CA PRO A 144 11.42 9.05 15.02
C PRO A 144 12.29 9.88 14.07
N PRO A 145 11.82 11.06 13.64
CA PRO A 145 12.65 12.01 12.93
C PRO A 145 13.72 12.60 13.86
N LYS A 146 14.79 13.18 13.30
CA LYS A 146 15.86 13.86 14.07
C LYS A 146 15.34 15.05 14.87
N VAL A 147 14.41 15.79 14.28
CA VAL A 147 13.68 16.88 14.93
C VAL A 147 12.21 16.48 15.03
N GLU A 148 11.71 16.41 16.24
CA GLU A 148 10.33 15.99 16.49
C GLU A 148 9.32 16.81 15.67
N GLY A 149 8.46 16.11 14.95
CA GLY A 149 7.41 16.72 14.14
C GLY A 149 7.84 17.22 12.76
N PHE A 150 9.13 17.13 12.38
CA PHE A 150 9.62 17.63 11.11
C PHE A 150 10.34 16.53 10.29
N CYS A 151 10.30 16.67 8.96
CA CYS A 151 10.96 15.75 8.05
C CYS A 151 12.49 15.95 8.05
N ASP A 152 13.27 14.88 8.08
CA ASP A 152 14.74 14.94 8.03
C ASP A 152 15.29 15.47 6.71
N HIS A 153 14.52 15.29 5.61
CA HIS A 153 14.88 15.74 4.26
C HIS A 153 14.31 17.13 3.93
N HIS A 154 13.23 17.53 4.62
CA HIS A 154 12.54 18.81 4.45
C HIS A 154 12.27 19.40 5.85
N PRO A 155 13.30 19.95 6.51
CA PRO A 155 13.22 20.37 7.91
C PRO A 155 12.22 21.52 8.17
N GLU A 156 11.79 22.22 7.13
CA GLU A 156 10.75 23.25 7.18
C GLU A 156 9.33 22.67 7.03
N ARG A 157 9.21 21.36 6.71
CA ARG A 157 7.92 20.71 6.49
C ARG A 157 7.51 19.88 7.71
N PRO A 158 6.41 20.26 8.38
CA PRO A 158 5.85 19.43 9.44
C PRO A 158 5.35 18.10 8.89
N LEU A 159 5.49 17.08 9.70
CA LEU A 159 5.00 15.74 9.38
C LEU A 159 3.48 15.65 9.59
N ASP A 160 2.79 15.06 8.63
CA ASP A 160 1.36 14.80 8.71
C ASP A 160 1.08 13.53 9.52
N HIS A 161 0.05 13.60 10.37
CA HIS A 161 -0.63 12.43 10.92
C HIS A 161 -1.87 12.15 10.09
N ARG A 162 -1.94 10.96 9.48
CA ARG A 162 -3.06 10.62 8.60
C ARG A 162 -4.37 10.55 9.39
N ALA A 163 -5.45 11.03 8.80
CA ALA A 163 -6.77 11.04 9.44
C ALA A 163 -7.28 9.62 9.82
N ASP A 164 -6.84 8.60 9.08
CA ASP A 164 -7.18 7.19 9.27
C ASP A 164 -6.20 6.43 10.20
N ASP A 165 -5.25 7.11 10.85
CA ASP A 165 -4.29 6.51 11.79
C ASP A 165 -4.68 6.71 13.28
N ASN A 166 -5.92 7.09 13.55
CA ASN A 166 -6.50 7.06 14.90
C ASN A 166 -6.96 5.64 15.29
N GLU A 167 -7.02 5.33 16.58
CA GLU A 167 -7.32 3.97 17.07
C GLU A 167 -8.61 3.37 16.50
N SER A 168 -9.69 4.18 16.42
CA SER A 168 -10.98 3.73 15.91
C SER A 168 -10.91 3.32 14.43
N SER A 169 -10.32 4.17 13.60
CA SER A 169 -10.15 3.89 12.17
C SER A 169 -9.17 2.75 11.93
N VAL A 170 -8.11 2.66 12.73
CA VAL A 170 -7.14 1.54 12.66
C VAL A 170 -7.83 0.22 12.96
N LYS A 171 -8.67 0.15 13.99
CA LYS A 171 -9.45 -1.06 14.28
C LYS A 171 -10.33 -1.45 13.09
N THR A 172 -11.10 -0.50 12.54
CA THR A 172 -11.94 -0.74 11.36
C THR A 172 -11.11 -1.25 10.18
N ARG A 173 -9.92 -0.69 9.94
CA ARG A 173 -9.01 -1.13 8.86
C ARG A 173 -8.50 -2.55 9.06
N LEU A 174 -8.16 -2.92 10.30
CA LEU A 174 -7.72 -4.28 10.62
C LEU A 174 -8.85 -5.29 10.45
N ASP A 175 -10.05 -4.97 10.94
CA ASP A 175 -11.24 -5.81 10.77
C ASP A 175 -11.58 -5.97 9.27
N THR A 176 -11.53 -4.88 8.51
CA THR A 176 -11.76 -4.87 7.06
C THR A 176 -10.72 -5.71 6.32
N TYR A 177 -9.45 -5.62 6.72
CA TYR A 177 -8.39 -6.45 6.15
C TYR A 177 -8.65 -7.93 6.39
N GLN A 178 -8.98 -8.33 7.61
CA GLN A 178 -9.25 -9.73 7.95
C GLN A 178 -10.46 -10.28 7.16
N ALA A 179 -11.51 -9.48 7.03
CA ALA A 179 -12.73 -9.92 6.37
C ALA A 179 -12.60 -10.02 4.84
N ASN A 180 -11.87 -9.10 4.20
CA ASN A 180 -11.90 -8.95 2.75
C ASN A 180 -10.57 -9.27 2.07
N THR A 181 -9.43 -8.92 2.70
CA THR A 181 -8.12 -8.98 2.03
C THR A 181 -7.32 -10.22 2.42
N ALA A 182 -7.35 -10.63 3.68
CA ALA A 182 -6.65 -11.83 4.14
C ALA A 182 -7.04 -13.10 3.35
N PRO A 183 -8.29 -13.30 2.94
CA PRO A 183 -8.67 -14.44 2.08
C PRO A 183 -7.94 -14.50 0.74
N LEU A 184 -7.42 -13.38 0.22
CA LEU A 184 -6.65 -13.34 -1.01
C LEU A 184 -5.31 -14.08 -0.91
N LEU A 185 -4.76 -14.23 0.30
CA LEU A 185 -3.56 -15.02 0.54
C LEU A 185 -3.78 -16.48 0.11
N GLU A 186 -4.91 -17.05 0.50
CA GLU A 186 -5.28 -18.42 0.08
C GLU A 186 -5.54 -18.49 -1.43
N TYR A 187 -6.19 -17.47 -2.00
CA TYR A 187 -6.43 -17.38 -3.45
C TYR A 187 -5.14 -17.45 -4.26
N TYR A 188 -4.13 -16.65 -3.88
CA TYR A 188 -2.84 -16.66 -4.59
C TYR A 188 -1.97 -17.86 -4.23
N ALA A 189 -2.09 -18.41 -3.01
CA ALA A 189 -1.39 -19.63 -2.62
C ALA A 189 -1.84 -20.85 -3.42
N LYS A 190 -3.16 -21.02 -3.62
CA LYS A 190 -3.75 -22.12 -4.43
C LYS A 190 -3.24 -22.11 -5.89
N SER A 191 -2.96 -20.94 -6.43
CA SER A 191 -2.41 -20.81 -7.79
C SER A 191 -0.87 -20.85 -7.85
N GLY A 192 -0.18 -21.07 -6.72
CA GLY A 192 1.29 -21.12 -6.64
C GLY A 192 1.98 -19.76 -6.83
N ARG A 193 1.22 -18.66 -6.80
CA ARG A 193 1.73 -17.31 -7.08
C ARG A 193 2.02 -16.49 -5.82
N LEU A 194 1.83 -17.05 -4.63
CA LEU A 194 2.11 -16.37 -3.37
C LEU A 194 3.54 -16.66 -2.91
N LYS A 195 4.25 -15.60 -2.58
CA LYS A 195 5.49 -15.62 -1.78
C LYS A 195 5.24 -14.91 -0.46
N LYS A 196 6.09 -15.15 0.54
CA LYS A 196 5.94 -14.56 1.86
C LYS A 196 7.29 -13.99 2.30
N VAL A 197 7.27 -12.79 2.86
CA VAL A 197 8.41 -12.15 3.52
C VAL A 197 7.99 -11.70 4.92
N SER A 198 8.94 -11.70 5.86
CA SER A 198 8.70 -11.13 7.17
C SER A 198 8.61 -9.61 7.07
N GLY A 199 7.60 -9.01 7.70
CA GLY A 199 7.48 -7.55 7.88
C GLY A 199 8.07 -7.06 9.20
N THR A 200 8.66 -7.99 10.00
CA THR A 200 9.39 -7.68 11.24
C THR A 200 10.89 -7.65 10.97
N GLY A 201 11.59 -6.71 11.60
CA GLY A 201 13.02 -6.53 11.41
C GLY A 201 13.37 -5.17 10.81
N ASP A 202 14.62 -5.05 10.39
CA ASP A 202 15.13 -3.85 9.74
C ASP A 202 14.58 -3.68 8.34
N VAL A 203 14.36 -2.43 7.92
CA VAL A 203 13.81 -2.10 6.59
C VAL A 203 14.68 -2.64 5.46
N GLU A 204 16.01 -2.63 5.64
CA GLU A 204 16.98 -3.11 4.64
C GLU A 204 16.97 -4.63 4.52
N GLU A 205 16.81 -5.35 5.63
CA GLU A 205 16.71 -6.81 5.64
C GLU A 205 15.44 -7.25 4.89
N ILE A 206 14.31 -6.63 5.19
CA ILE A 206 13.02 -6.89 4.49
C ILE A 206 13.16 -6.57 3.00
N TYR A 207 13.80 -5.45 2.66
CA TYR A 207 14.05 -5.08 1.28
C TYR A 207 14.92 -6.11 0.55
N SER A 208 15.98 -6.59 1.19
CA SER A 208 16.87 -7.60 0.61
C SER A 208 16.13 -8.90 0.30
N GLU A 209 15.30 -9.39 1.23
CA GLU A 209 14.48 -10.58 1.02
C GLU A 209 13.46 -10.37 -0.10
N LEU A 210 12.76 -9.22 -0.11
CA LEU A 210 11.73 -8.91 -1.09
C LEU A 210 12.32 -8.70 -2.49
N SER A 211 13.44 -7.99 -2.60
CA SER A 211 14.11 -7.74 -3.88
C SER A 211 14.67 -9.01 -4.54
N ALA A 212 14.98 -10.04 -3.76
CA ALA A 212 15.41 -11.33 -4.29
C ALA A 212 14.26 -12.16 -4.91
N ILE A 213 13.00 -11.78 -4.65
CA ILE A 213 11.80 -12.48 -5.15
C ILE A 213 11.30 -11.84 -6.46
N VAL A 214 11.48 -10.53 -6.63
CA VAL A 214 10.95 -9.77 -7.77
C VAL A 214 11.90 -9.80 -8.96
#